data_c02c9fcd632756f482a853c4ac7ecdb6
#
_entry.id   c02c9fcd632756f482a853c4ac7ecdb6
#
_cell.length_a   1.000
_cell.length_b   1.000
_cell.length_c   1.000
_cell.angle_alpha   90.00
_cell.angle_beta   90.00
_cell.angle_gamma   90.00
#
_symmetry.space_group_name_H-M   'P 1'
#
loop_
_entity.id
_entity.type
_entity.pdbx_description
1 polymer ?
#
loop_
_entity_poly.entity_id
_entity_poly.type
_entity_poly.pdbx_seq_one_letter_code
_entity_poly.pdbx_strand_id
1 'polypeptide(L)'
;SSIIKDAIKDSYKRLIFPSIEREIRSDLTILANKVAIDNFSSNVSNLLLTPPMKEIRVLGFDPAFRTGCKLAVLDKNGSVLSIDKIYPHEPHNKIKESEIKIVELVNKYNIDVIAIGNGTASRESERFIANTIKNNSLNCKYVIVSEAGASVYSASDLAIKEFPNLDVAERSAISIGRRLQDPLSELVKIDPKSIGVGLYQHDLKQKELDEALDFAVGSVVNSVGVNINTASPSLLKYISGLNSKTIASIIKEKERINKFTSRMELKKILSDKVFEQSIGFIRINDAVNI
;
A
#
# COMPACT_ATOMS: atom_id res chain seq x y z
N SER A 1 41.09 14.75 -54.58
CA SER A 1 40.31 13.81 -55.42
C SER A 1 38.87 13.82 -54.88
N SER A 2 37.86 13.91 -55.78
CA SER A 2 36.44 13.87 -55.41
C SER A 2 36.07 12.59 -54.71
N ILE A 3 36.65 11.46 -55.14
CA ILE A 3 36.44 10.11 -54.59
C ILE A 3 36.74 10.07 -53.07
N ILE A 4 37.82 10.71 -52.59
CA ILE A 4 38.12 10.76 -51.16
C ILE A 4 37.10 11.59 -50.40
N LYS A 5 36.68 12.73 -50.97
CA LYS A 5 35.63 13.54 -50.35
C LYS A 5 34.28 12.80 -50.24
N ASP A 6 33.93 12.06 -51.25
CA ASP A 6 32.68 11.27 -51.30
C ASP A 6 32.75 10.10 -50.31
N ALA A 7 33.92 9.42 -50.23
CA ALA A 7 34.12 8.37 -49.23
C ALA A 7 34.09 8.87 -47.80
N ILE A 8 34.62 10.06 -47.50
CA ILE A 8 34.54 10.72 -46.20
C ILE A 8 33.08 11.07 -45.85
N LYS A 9 32.33 11.63 -46.80
CA LYS A 9 30.91 11.95 -46.60
C LYS A 9 30.07 10.71 -46.32
N ASP A 10 30.31 9.64 -47.09
CA ASP A 10 29.61 8.38 -46.91
C ASP A 10 29.94 7.76 -45.55
N SER A 11 31.23 7.69 -45.19
CA SER A 11 31.68 7.20 -43.89
C SER A 11 31.08 7.97 -42.74
N TYR A 12 31.06 9.31 -42.83
CA TYR A 12 30.43 10.15 -41.79
C TYR A 12 28.94 9.88 -41.66
N LYS A 13 28.19 9.88 -42.77
CA LYS A 13 26.73 9.73 -42.72
C LYS A 13 26.27 8.32 -42.33
N ARG A 14 26.96 7.31 -42.80
CA ARG A 14 26.52 5.91 -42.68
C ARG A 14 27.11 5.20 -41.46
N LEU A 15 28.31 5.57 -41.03
CA LEU A 15 29.04 4.89 -39.96
C LEU A 15 29.19 5.77 -38.69
N ILE A 16 29.83 6.93 -38.86
CA ILE A 16 30.22 7.75 -37.68
C ILE A 16 29.01 8.40 -36.99
N PHE A 17 28.23 9.16 -37.75
CA PHE A 17 27.10 9.91 -37.18
C PHE A 17 26.08 8.98 -36.50
N PRO A 18 25.60 7.89 -37.12
CA PRO A 18 24.65 6.99 -36.45
C PRO A 18 25.24 6.26 -35.23
N SER A 19 26.56 6.05 -35.22
CA SER A 19 27.24 5.43 -34.06
C SER A 19 27.27 6.38 -32.88
N ILE A 20 27.71 7.63 -33.09
CA ILE A 20 27.74 8.66 -32.07
C ILE A 20 26.33 8.99 -31.58
N GLU A 21 25.35 9.11 -32.49
CA GLU A 21 23.96 9.35 -32.10
C GLU A 21 23.43 8.25 -31.17
N ARG A 22 23.67 6.98 -31.46
CA ARG A 22 23.26 5.86 -30.60
C ARG A 22 23.96 5.89 -29.24
N GLU A 23 25.24 6.20 -29.21
CA GLU A 23 26.01 6.31 -27.97
C GLU A 23 25.44 7.42 -27.06
N ILE A 24 25.27 8.63 -27.60
CA ILE A 24 24.68 9.75 -26.85
C ILE A 24 23.28 9.43 -26.37
N ARG A 25 22.41 8.85 -27.21
CA ARG A 25 21.06 8.43 -26.80
C ARG A 25 21.11 7.38 -25.69
N SER A 26 22.02 6.43 -25.77
CA SER A 26 22.23 5.43 -24.73
C SER A 26 22.61 6.04 -23.38
N ASP A 27 23.59 6.94 -23.42
CA ASP A 27 24.07 7.63 -22.20
C ASP A 27 22.98 8.48 -21.57
N LEU A 28 22.23 9.23 -22.38
CA LEU A 28 21.09 10.03 -21.92
C LEU A 28 19.99 9.15 -21.32
N THR A 29 19.72 7.99 -21.92
CA THR A 29 18.73 7.03 -21.40
C THR A 29 19.17 6.45 -20.07
N ILE A 30 20.43 6.07 -19.90
CA ILE A 30 20.99 5.58 -18.63
C ILE A 30 20.83 6.64 -17.54
N LEU A 31 21.17 7.89 -17.84
CA LEU A 31 21.01 8.99 -16.88
C LEU A 31 19.55 9.22 -16.50
N ALA A 32 18.65 9.27 -17.49
CA ALA A 32 17.22 9.46 -17.28
C ALA A 32 16.61 8.32 -16.44
N ASN A 33 16.99 7.07 -16.72
CA ASN A 33 16.51 5.90 -15.98
C ASN A 33 16.94 5.98 -14.50
N LYS A 34 18.18 6.37 -14.23
CA LYS A 34 18.66 6.54 -12.85
C LYS A 34 17.83 7.58 -12.09
N VAL A 35 17.63 8.76 -12.69
CA VAL A 35 16.83 9.82 -12.07
C VAL A 35 15.38 9.38 -11.86
N ALA A 36 14.78 8.64 -12.80
CA ALA A 36 13.43 8.11 -12.66
C ALA A 36 13.32 7.11 -11.51
N ILE A 37 14.27 6.17 -11.39
CA ILE A 37 14.30 5.17 -10.30
C ILE A 37 14.46 5.85 -8.94
N ASP A 38 15.34 6.84 -8.83
CA ASP A 38 15.53 7.61 -7.59
C ASP A 38 14.24 8.35 -7.17
N ASN A 39 13.53 8.95 -8.14
CA ASN A 39 12.24 9.59 -7.90
C ASN A 39 11.17 8.59 -7.46
N PHE A 40 11.09 7.41 -8.08
CA PHE A 40 10.12 6.39 -7.72
C PHE A 40 10.38 5.83 -6.33
N SER A 41 11.63 5.59 -5.98
CA SER A 41 12.05 5.18 -4.64
C SER A 41 11.68 6.21 -3.58
N SER A 42 11.87 7.50 -3.88
CA SER A 42 11.46 8.61 -3.01
C SER A 42 9.94 8.66 -2.85
N ASN A 43 9.18 8.47 -3.93
CA ASN A 43 7.71 8.46 -3.89
C ASN A 43 7.18 7.29 -3.05
N VAL A 44 7.75 6.09 -3.20
CA VAL A 44 7.42 4.93 -2.34
C VAL A 44 7.69 5.26 -0.89
N SER A 45 8.88 5.77 -0.57
CA SER A 45 9.25 6.11 0.80
C SER A 45 8.29 7.12 1.43
N ASN A 46 7.95 8.19 0.71
CA ASN A 46 7.02 9.21 1.19
C ASN A 46 5.61 8.64 1.41
N LEU A 47 5.14 7.76 0.53
CA LEU A 47 3.84 7.13 0.67
C LEU A 47 3.78 6.22 1.90
N LEU A 48 4.81 5.41 2.11
CA LEU A 48 4.91 4.51 3.27
C LEU A 48 5.07 5.25 4.60
N LEU A 49 5.69 6.44 4.58
CA LEU A 49 5.85 7.30 5.75
C LEU A 49 4.62 8.16 6.05
N THR A 50 3.53 8.01 5.31
CA THR A 50 2.27 8.71 5.61
C THR A 50 1.84 8.44 7.07
N PRO A 51 1.56 9.47 7.88
CA PRO A 51 1.21 9.28 9.27
C PRO A 51 -0.06 8.46 9.44
N PRO A 52 -0.07 7.41 10.28
CA PRO A 52 -1.24 6.60 10.55
C PRO A 52 -2.25 7.34 11.45
N MET A 53 -3.54 7.15 11.20
CA MET A 53 -4.61 7.55 12.11
C MET A 53 -4.96 6.39 13.04
N LYS A 54 -4.25 6.27 14.14
CA LYS A 54 -4.43 5.17 15.10
C LYS A 54 -5.64 5.39 16.02
N GLU A 55 -6.11 4.30 16.65
CA GLU A 55 -7.17 4.29 17.67
C GLU A 55 -8.52 4.82 17.20
N ILE A 56 -8.78 4.84 15.89
CA ILE A 56 -10.04 5.26 15.30
C ILE A 56 -10.80 4.10 14.68
N ARG A 57 -12.13 4.18 14.68
CA ARG A 57 -13.01 3.29 13.90
C ARG A 57 -13.25 3.88 12.54
N VAL A 58 -13.06 3.10 11.51
CA VAL A 58 -13.09 3.55 10.11
C VAL A 58 -14.18 2.83 9.35
N LEU A 59 -14.92 3.57 8.54
CA LEU A 59 -15.74 3.02 7.46
C LEU A 59 -14.95 3.15 6.16
N GLY A 60 -14.38 2.05 5.68
CA GLY A 60 -13.78 1.95 4.35
C GLY A 60 -14.88 1.97 3.29
N PHE A 61 -14.76 2.85 2.33
CA PHE A 61 -15.72 3.07 1.25
C PHE A 61 -15.02 2.90 -0.10
N ASP A 62 -15.37 1.87 -0.83
CA ASP A 62 -14.90 1.61 -2.19
C ASP A 62 -15.96 2.07 -3.20
N PRO A 63 -15.75 3.21 -3.89
CA PRO A 63 -16.74 3.80 -4.77
C PRO A 63 -16.94 2.98 -6.06
N ALA A 64 -18.19 2.82 -6.50
CA ALA A 64 -18.51 2.23 -7.80
C ALA A 64 -19.89 2.66 -8.29
N PHE A 65 -20.08 2.74 -9.60
CA PHE A 65 -21.38 3.05 -10.20
C PHE A 65 -22.30 1.82 -10.28
N ARG A 66 -21.95 0.85 -11.14
CA ARG A 66 -22.83 -0.28 -11.49
C ARG A 66 -22.92 -1.34 -10.40
N THR A 67 -21.79 -1.71 -9.83
CA THR A 67 -21.70 -2.82 -8.87
C THR A 67 -22.11 -2.42 -7.44
N GLY A 68 -22.39 -1.13 -7.23
CA GLY A 68 -22.63 -0.54 -5.92
C GLY A 68 -21.35 -0.32 -5.12
N CYS A 69 -21.36 0.71 -4.27
CA CYS A 69 -20.26 1.03 -3.38
C CYS A 69 -20.17 0.00 -2.27
N LYS A 70 -18.97 -0.52 -1.98
CA LYS A 70 -18.72 -1.47 -0.89
C LYS A 70 -18.28 -0.74 0.35
N LEU A 71 -18.77 -1.21 1.47
CA LEU A 71 -18.56 -0.64 2.79
C LEU A 71 -17.93 -1.67 3.70
N ALA A 72 -16.85 -1.30 4.38
CA ALA A 72 -16.20 -2.14 5.38
C ALA A 72 -16.05 -1.36 6.68
N VAL A 73 -16.72 -1.80 7.72
CA VAL A 73 -16.57 -1.23 9.07
C VAL A 73 -15.37 -1.90 9.74
N LEU A 74 -14.42 -1.09 10.18
CA LEU A 74 -13.20 -1.53 10.84
C LEU A 74 -13.17 -1.02 12.29
N ASP A 75 -12.76 -1.89 13.21
CA ASP A 75 -12.45 -1.50 14.57
C ASP A 75 -11.11 -0.73 14.64
N LYS A 76 -10.72 -0.32 15.83
CA LYS A 76 -9.47 0.43 16.09
C LYS A 76 -8.19 -0.33 15.73
N ASN A 77 -8.28 -1.65 15.58
CA ASN A 77 -7.16 -2.51 15.22
C ASN A 77 -7.18 -2.95 13.74
N GLY A 78 -8.12 -2.44 12.95
CA GLY A 78 -8.30 -2.83 11.56
C GLY A 78 -9.01 -4.18 11.35
N SER A 79 -9.65 -4.74 12.40
CA SER A 79 -10.48 -5.93 12.29
C SER A 79 -11.83 -5.58 11.69
N VAL A 80 -12.34 -6.43 10.80
CA VAL A 80 -13.62 -6.22 10.12
C VAL A 80 -14.79 -6.52 11.05
N LEU A 81 -15.64 -5.52 11.32
CA LEU A 81 -16.85 -5.65 12.12
C LEU A 81 -18.10 -5.89 11.28
N SER A 82 -18.17 -5.31 10.08
CA SER A 82 -19.29 -5.46 9.16
C SER A 82 -18.87 -5.17 7.73
N ILE A 83 -19.48 -5.86 6.79
CA ILE A 83 -19.41 -5.58 5.35
C ILE A 83 -20.81 -5.26 4.88
N ASP A 84 -20.94 -4.24 4.02
CA ASP A 84 -22.21 -3.82 3.48
C ASP A 84 -22.06 -3.25 2.06
N LYS A 85 -23.18 -2.98 1.39
CA LYS A 85 -23.21 -2.44 0.04
C LYS A 85 -24.35 -1.44 -0.12
N ILE A 86 -24.07 -0.33 -0.81
CA ILE A 86 -25.06 0.70 -1.12
C ILE A 86 -24.98 1.10 -2.60
N TYR A 87 -26.06 1.74 -3.11
CA TYR A 87 -26.21 2.13 -4.51
C TYR A 87 -26.63 3.60 -4.64
N PRO A 88 -25.83 4.56 -4.16
CA PRO A 88 -26.20 5.98 -4.18
C PRO A 88 -26.13 6.63 -5.57
N HIS A 89 -25.41 5.99 -6.52
CA HIS A 89 -25.11 6.55 -7.84
C HIS A 89 -25.95 5.91 -8.95
N GLU A 90 -25.94 6.56 -10.13
CA GLU A 90 -26.52 5.99 -11.34
C GLU A 90 -25.84 4.65 -11.70
N PRO A 91 -26.58 3.71 -12.30
CA PRO A 91 -27.98 3.79 -12.75
C PRO A 91 -29.02 3.53 -11.64
N HIS A 92 -28.61 3.14 -10.44
CA HIS A 92 -29.55 2.71 -9.39
C HIS A 92 -30.20 3.87 -8.62
N ASN A 93 -29.48 4.95 -8.38
CA ASN A 93 -29.94 6.19 -7.72
C ASN A 93 -30.70 5.99 -6.39
N LYS A 94 -30.31 4.98 -5.60
CA LYS A 94 -30.92 4.64 -4.31
C LYS A 94 -30.36 5.53 -3.18
N ILE A 95 -30.43 6.87 -3.37
CA ILE A 95 -29.78 7.84 -2.48
C ILE A 95 -30.31 7.74 -1.05
N LYS A 96 -31.65 7.74 -0.86
CA LYS A 96 -32.26 7.72 0.47
C LYS A 96 -31.98 6.42 1.24
N GLU A 97 -32.08 5.25 0.58
CA GLU A 97 -31.74 3.97 1.17
C GLU A 97 -30.27 3.92 1.60
N SER A 98 -29.39 4.46 0.74
CA SER A 98 -27.96 4.53 0.97
C SER A 98 -27.62 5.48 2.15
N GLU A 99 -28.31 6.62 2.26
CA GLU A 99 -28.15 7.57 3.35
C GLU A 99 -28.56 6.94 4.69
N ILE A 100 -29.71 6.28 4.76
CA ILE A 100 -30.18 5.57 5.95
C ILE A 100 -29.14 4.53 6.40
N LYS A 101 -28.58 3.77 5.46
CA LYS A 101 -27.57 2.75 5.76
C LYS A 101 -26.27 3.34 6.30
N ILE A 102 -25.77 4.45 5.74
CA ILE A 102 -24.59 5.14 6.27
C ILE A 102 -24.85 5.65 7.69
N VAL A 103 -26.01 6.28 7.94
CA VAL A 103 -26.40 6.77 9.28
C VAL A 103 -26.47 5.62 10.29
N GLU A 104 -27.07 4.50 9.90
CA GLU A 104 -27.13 3.28 10.72
C GLU A 104 -25.73 2.80 11.11
N LEU A 105 -24.83 2.63 10.12
CA LEU A 105 -23.48 2.13 10.37
C LEU A 105 -22.66 3.09 11.23
N VAL A 106 -22.72 4.39 10.96
CA VAL A 106 -21.98 5.42 11.72
C VAL A 106 -22.41 5.39 13.18
N ASN A 107 -23.69 5.38 13.45
CA ASN A 107 -24.22 5.40 14.82
C ASN A 107 -24.00 4.05 15.55
N LYS A 108 -24.28 2.93 14.88
CA LYS A 108 -24.14 1.59 15.48
C LYS A 108 -22.72 1.27 15.90
N TYR A 109 -21.74 1.65 15.09
CA TYR A 109 -20.34 1.32 15.33
C TYR A 109 -19.52 2.49 15.85
N ASN A 110 -20.13 3.66 16.06
CA ASN A 110 -19.44 4.91 16.46
C ASN A 110 -18.23 5.18 15.55
N ILE A 111 -18.49 5.31 14.24
CA ILE A 111 -17.45 5.56 13.25
C ILE A 111 -16.87 6.96 13.42
N ASP A 112 -15.55 7.07 13.51
CA ASP A 112 -14.84 8.34 13.62
C ASP A 112 -14.59 8.98 12.25
N VAL A 113 -14.21 8.14 11.26
CA VAL A 113 -13.83 8.60 9.91
C VAL A 113 -14.34 7.65 8.82
N ILE A 114 -14.82 8.22 7.71
CA ILE A 114 -15.15 7.50 6.48
C ILE A 114 -13.99 7.68 5.50
N ALA A 115 -13.31 6.60 5.14
CA ALA A 115 -12.20 6.57 4.19
C ALA A 115 -12.75 6.25 2.79
N ILE A 116 -12.76 7.22 1.88
CA ILE A 116 -13.32 7.07 0.53
C ILE A 116 -12.18 6.87 -0.48
N GLY A 117 -12.21 5.80 -1.26
CA GLY A 117 -11.26 5.57 -2.34
C GLY A 117 -11.31 6.66 -3.41
N ASN A 118 -10.17 6.99 -4.01
CA ASN A 118 -10.04 8.09 -4.98
C ASN A 118 -10.22 7.67 -6.46
N GLY A 119 -10.75 6.48 -6.73
CA GLY A 119 -10.95 5.97 -8.08
C GLY A 119 -12.28 6.39 -8.74
N THR A 120 -12.87 5.43 -9.45
CA THR A 120 -14.14 5.64 -10.16
C THR A 120 -15.26 6.04 -9.18
N ALA A 121 -16.10 7.03 -9.56
CA ALA A 121 -17.19 7.56 -8.74
C ALA A 121 -16.76 8.22 -7.39
N SER A 122 -15.48 8.53 -7.21
CA SER A 122 -14.98 9.14 -5.98
C SER A 122 -15.62 10.49 -5.67
N ARG A 123 -15.72 11.38 -6.66
CA ARG A 123 -16.30 12.74 -6.49
C ARG A 123 -17.79 12.69 -6.16
N GLU A 124 -18.53 11.80 -6.79
CA GLU A 124 -19.95 11.58 -6.52
C GLU A 124 -20.14 11.01 -5.11
N SER A 125 -19.30 10.07 -4.72
CA SER A 125 -19.29 9.47 -3.37
C SER A 125 -18.92 10.49 -2.31
N GLU A 126 -17.93 11.33 -2.56
CA GLU A 126 -17.56 12.43 -1.65
C GLU A 126 -18.74 13.37 -1.40
N ARG A 127 -19.40 13.82 -2.47
CA ARG A 127 -20.59 14.69 -2.37
C ARG A 127 -21.72 14.01 -1.61
N PHE A 128 -21.98 12.74 -1.91
CA PHE A 128 -23.00 11.94 -1.21
C PHE A 128 -22.71 11.86 0.29
N ILE A 129 -21.49 11.48 0.67
CA ILE A 129 -21.09 11.35 2.08
C ILE A 129 -21.11 12.72 2.80
N ALA A 130 -20.58 13.77 2.17
CA ALA A 130 -20.58 15.12 2.74
C ALA A 130 -22.01 15.59 3.03
N ASN A 131 -22.96 15.38 2.11
CA ASN A 131 -24.36 15.71 2.28
C ASN A 131 -25.00 14.84 3.38
N THR A 132 -24.72 13.55 3.41
CA THR A 132 -25.25 12.63 4.43
C THR A 132 -24.80 13.05 5.83
N ILE A 133 -23.52 13.37 6.01
CA ILE A 133 -22.98 13.85 7.30
C ILE A 133 -23.67 15.16 7.71
N LYS A 134 -23.78 16.12 6.80
CA LYS A 134 -24.39 17.42 7.07
C LYS A 134 -25.88 17.31 7.39
N ASN A 135 -26.65 16.59 6.59
CA ASN A 135 -28.10 16.49 6.71
C ASN A 135 -28.53 15.77 8.00
N ASN A 136 -27.73 14.81 8.46
CA ASN A 136 -28.03 14.01 9.64
C ASN A 136 -27.20 14.41 10.86
N SER A 137 -26.44 15.52 10.79
CA SER A 137 -25.59 16.01 11.89
C SER A 137 -24.69 14.92 12.49
N LEU A 138 -24.11 14.06 11.64
CA LEU A 138 -23.27 12.95 12.10
C LEU A 138 -21.96 13.49 12.69
N ASN A 139 -21.54 12.94 13.82
CA ASN A 139 -20.26 13.27 14.44
C ASN A 139 -19.13 12.40 13.89
N CYS A 140 -18.94 12.41 12.58
CA CYS A 140 -17.82 11.75 11.91
C CYS A 140 -17.24 12.66 10.82
N LYS A 141 -16.01 12.35 10.42
CA LYS A 141 -15.32 13.04 9.31
C LYS A 141 -15.22 12.11 8.12
N TYR A 142 -14.84 12.65 6.95
CA TYR A 142 -14.43 11.83 5.82
C TYR A 142 -13.08 12.28 5.28
N VAL A 143 -12.40 11.38 4.61
CA VAL A 143 -11.12 11.64 3.94
C VAL A 143 -11.03 10.82 2.66
N ILE A 144 -10.42 11.42 1.64
CA ILE A 144 -10.12 10.71 0.40
C ILE A 144 -8.81 9.97 0.56
N VAL A 145 -8.82 8.67 0.29
CA VAL A 145 -7.66 7.77 0.42
C VAL A 145 -7.27 7.26 -0.96
N SER A 146 -5.98 7.23 -1.26
CA SER A 146 -5.48 6.62 -2.49
C SER A 146 -5.81 5.13 -2.51
N GLU A 147 -6.52 4.68 -3.54
CA GLU A 147 -6.81 3.26 -3.77
C GLU A 147 -5.80 2.58 -4.72
N ALA A 148 -4.72 3.28 -5.11
CA ALA A 148 -3.70 2.72 -5.98
C ALA A 148 -3.21 1.34 -5.47
N GLY A 149 -3.27 0.33 -6.33
CA GLY A 149 -2.94 -1.05 -5.99
C GLY A 149 -3.95 -1.79 -5.09
N ALA A 150 -5.06 -1.18 -4.66
CA ALA A 150 -6.08 -1.88 -3.86
C ALA A 150 -6.71 -3.06 -4.62
N SER A 151 -6.93 -2.90 -5.92
CA SER A 151 -7.40 -3.97 -6.81
C SER A 151 -6.39 -5.11 -6.94
N VAL A 152 -5.09 -4.80 -6.98
CA VAL A 152 -4.00 -5.80 -7.02
C VAL A 152 -3.97 -6.60 -5.72
N TYR A 153 -4.00 -5.91 -4.56
CA TYR A 153 -4.09 -6.58 -3.27
C TYR A 153 -5.34 -7.45 -3.17
N SER A 154 -6.51 -6.90 -3.45
CA SER A 154 -7.79 -7.58 -3.23
C SER A 154 -7.97 -8.86 -4.08
N ALA A 155 -7.28 -8.96 -5.21
CA ALA A 155 -7.23 -10.14 -6.07
C ALA A 155 -6.08 -11.11 -5.72
N SER A 156 -5.17 -10.75 -4.82
CA SER A 156 -4.00 -11.56 -4.47
C SER A 156 -4.34 -12.77 -3.62
N ASP A 157 -3.51 -13.82 -3.69
CA ASP A 157 -3.59 -14.99 -2.82
C ASP A 157 -3.53 -14.63 -1.33
N LEU A 158 -2.80 -13.55 -0.99
CA LEU A 158 -2.70 -13.04 0.38
C LEU A 158 -4.07 -12.56 0.86
N ALA A 159 -4.76 -11.73 0.08
CA ALA A 159 -6.07 -11.20 0.44
C ALA A 159 -7.15 -12.30 0.45
N ILE A 160 -7.06 -13.29 -0.45
CA ILE A 160 -7.95 -14.45 -0.46
C ILE A 160 -7.78 -15.28 0.82
N LYS A 161 -6.54 -15.50 1.28
CA LYS A 161 -6.28 -16.20 2.55
C LYS A 161 -6.74 -15.40 3.77
N GLU A 162 -6.57 -14.09 3.73
CA GLU A 162 -6.98 -13.18 4.82
C GLU A 162 -8.51 -13.09 4.94
N PHE A 163 -9.22 -13.08 3.80
CA PHE A 163 -10.66 -12.96 3.72
C PHE A 163 -11.26 -13.91 2.67
N PRO A 164 -11.32 -15.22 2.95
CA PRO A 164 -11.72 -16.24 1.96
C PRO A 164 -13.19 -16.12 1.53
N ASN A 165 -14.05 -15.56 2.37
CA ASN A 165 -15.50 -15.49 2.15
C ASN A 165 -15.95 -14.14 1.55
N LEU A 166 -15.02 -13.19 1.31
CA LEU A 166 -15.36 -11.89 0.76
C LEU A 166 -15.00 -11.81 -0.73
N ASP A 167 -15.72 -10.96 -1.47
CA ASP A 167 -15.39 -10.68 -2.86
C ASP A 167 -14.22 -9.68 -3.00
N VAL A 168 -13.74 -9.50 -4.24
CA VAL A 168 -12.61 -8.62 -4.54
C VAL A 168 -12.88 -7.17 -4.11
N ALA A 169 -14.09 -6.67 -4.33
CA ALA A 169 -14.42 -5.28 -4.02
C ALA A 169 -14.65 -5.07 -2.51
N GLU A 170 -15.15 -6.06 -1.79
CA GLU A 170 -15.25 -6.04 -0.33
C GLU A 170 -13.87 -6.01 0.32
N ARG A 171 -12.92 -6.81 -0.18
CA ARG A 171 -11.52 -6.78 0.24
C ARG A 171 -10.85 -5.44 -0.08
N SER A 172 -11.21 -4.80 -1.21
CA SER A 172 -10.74 -3.46 -1.57
C SER A 172 -11.21 -2.41 -0.55
N ALA A 173 -12.49 -2.43 -0.15
CA ALA A 173 -13.02 -1.52 0.85
C ALA A 173 -12.30 -1.66 2.21
N ILE A 174 -11.97 -2.90 2.62
CA ILE A 174 -11.16 -3.15 3.82
C ILE A 174 -9.78 -2.50 3.69
N SER A 175 -9.11 -2.73 2.55
CA SER A 175 -7.77 -2.17 2.30
C SER A 175 -7.78 -0.64 2.34
N ILE A 176 -8.77 0.01 1.72
CA ILE A 176 -8.93 1.47 1.76
C ILE A 176 -9.04 1.99 3.20
N GLY A 177 -9.84 1.35 4.03
CA GLY A 177 -9.98 1.72 5.44
C GLY A 177 -8.69 1.50 6.26
N ARG A 178 -8.02 0.36 6.07
CA ARG A 178 -6.78 0.03 6.76
C ARG A 178 -5.61 0.93 6.37
N ARG A 179 -5.55 1.42 5.12
CA ARG A 179 -4.55 2.40 4.69
C ARG A 179 -4.61 3.70 5.46
N LEU A 180 -5.78 4.07 5.96
CA LEU A 180 -5.91 5.24 6.82
C LEU A 180 -5.39 4.97 8.24
N GLN A 181 -5.67 3.77 8.77
CA GLN A 181 -5.27 3.38 10.13
C GLN A 181 -3.78 3.08 10.25
N ASP A 182 -3.22 2.33 9.30
CA ASP A 182 -1.80 1.94 9.24
C ASP A 182 -1.35 1.78 7.78
N PRO A 183 -0.96 2.88 7.11
CA PRO A 183 -0.53 2.87 5.72
C PRO A 183 0.63 1.91 5.46
N LEU A 184 1.62 1.90 6.34
CA LEU A 184 2.81 1.07 6.19
C LEU A 184 2.45 -0.42 6.18
N SER A 185 1.72 -0.89 7.18
CA SER A 185 1.34 -2.31 7.30
C SER A 185 0.45 -2.79 6.15
N GLU A 186 -0.36 -1.91 5.58
CA GLU A 186 -1.24 -2.28 4.48
C GLU A 186 -0.53 -2.22 3.12
N LEU A 187 0.23 -1.15 2.85
CA LEU A 187 0.88 -0.94 1.55
C LEU A 187 2.02 -1.93 1.27
N VAL A 188 2.73 -2.42 2.29
CA VAL A 188 3.78 -3.45 2.10
C VAL A 188 3.24 -4.81 1.62
N LYS A 189 1.93 -5.02 1.64
CA LYS A 189 1.28 -6.21 1.09
C LYS A 189 1.20 -6.18 -0.45
N ILE A 190 1.49 -5.03 -1.05
CA ILE A 190 1.33 -4.75 -2.47
C ILE A 190 2.71 -4.57 -3.10
N ASP A 191 2.88 -5.06 -4.33
CA ASP A 191 4.08 -4.75 -5.12
C ASP A 191 4.23 -3.22 -5.24
N PRO A 192 5.38 -2.64 -4.85
CA PRO A 192 5.61 -1.20 -4.93
C PRO A 192 5.35 -0.59 -6.31
N LYS A 193 5.54 -1.35 -7.39
CA LYS A 193 5.20 -0.91 -8.75
C LYS A 193 3.70 -0.70 -8.98
N SER A 194 2.86 -1.31 -8.16
CA SER A 194 1.40 -1.24 -8.28
C SER A 194 0.75 -0.15 -7.43
N ILE A 195 1.51 0.57 -6.60
CA ILE A 195 0.96 1.60 -5.71
C ILE A 195 1.04 3.03 -6.27
N GLY A 196 1.28 3.17 -7.58
CA GLY A 196 1.17 4.45 -8.28
C GLY A 196 2.33 5.42 -8.05
N VAL A 197 3.54 4.91 -7.86
CA VAL A 197 4.73 5.71 -7.52
C VAL A 197 5.42 6.36 -8.73
N GLY A 198 5.11 5.94 -9.94
CA GLY A 198 5.70 6.52 -11.15
C GLY A 198 4.94 6.17 -12.43
N LEU A 199 5.16 6.99 -13.46
CA LEU A 199 4.69 6.75 -14.82
C LEU A 199 5.80 6.09 -15.65
N TYR A 200 5.41 5.34 -16.70
CA TYR A 200 6.36 4.70 -17.64
C TYR A 200 7.35 3.73 -16.99
N GLN A 201 6.96 3.09 -15.88
CA GLN A 201 7.82 2.14 -15.15
C GLN A 201 8.25 0.96 -16.03
N HIS A 202 7.43 0.56 -17.02
CA HIS A 202 7.72 -0.52 -17.97
C HIS A 202 8.86 -0.19 -18.94
N ASP A 203 9.20 1.08 -19.14
CA ASP A 203 10.30 1.51 -20.00
C ASP A 203 11.67 1.36 -19.31
N LEU A 204 11.66 1.14 -17.99
CA LEU A 204 12.89 0.98 -17.20
C LEU A 204 13.34 -0.49 -17.18
N LYS A 205 14.61 -0.70 -16.84
CA LYS A 205 15.14 -2.03 -16.56
C LYS A 205 14.50 -2.56 -15.27
N GLN A 206 13.61 -3.53 -15.41
CA GLN A 206 12.76 -4.02 -14.32
C GLN A 206 13.56 -4.50 -13.11
N LYS A 207 14.69 -5.17 -13.32
CA LYS A 207 15.54 -5.63 -12.22
C LYS A 207 16.10 -4.48 -11.38
N GLU A 208 16.61 -3.43 -12.03
CA GLU A 208 17.15 -2.24 -11.33
C GLU A 208 16.03 -1.50 -10.56
N LEU A 209 14.83 -1.42 -11.16
CA LEU A 209 13.66 -0.84 -10.52
C LEU A 209 13.22 -1.66 -9.29
N ASP A 210 13.09 -2.97 -9.43
CA ASP A 210 12.68 -3.87 -8.34
C ASP A 210 13.65 -3.79 -7.15
N GLU A 211 14.95 -3.86 -7.40
CA GLU A 211 15.98 -3.76 -6.35
C GLU A 211 15.92 -2.41 -5.63
N ALA A 212 15.73 -1.32 -6.36
CA ALA A 212 15.65 0.01 -5.77
C ALA A 212 14.38 0.22 -4.94
N LEU A 213 13.23 -0.25 -5.43
CA LEU A 213 11.96 -0.15 -4.72
C LEU A 213 11.93 -1.06 -3.48
N ASP A 214 12.41 -2.29 -3.57
CA ASP A 214 12.53 -3.19 -2.41
C ASP A 214 13.47 -2.62 -1.35
N PHE A 215 14.58 -2.01 -1.76
CA PHE A 215 15.48 -1.31 -0.84
C PHE A 215 14.79 -0.12 -0.15
N ALA A 216 14.03 0.68 -0.89
CA ALA A 216 13.30 1.82 -0.34
C ALA A 216 12.26 1.36 0.70
N VAL A 217 11.47 0.31 0.40
CA VAL A 217 10.51 -0.27 1.34
C VAL A 217 11.21 -0.79 2.59
N GLY A 218 12.28 -1.59 2.43
CA GLY A 218 13.04 -2.13 3.54
C GLY A 218 13.65 -1.03 4.43
N SER A 219 14.18 0.04 3.83
CA SER A 219 14.72 1.19 4.54
C SER A 219 13.66 1.87 5.41
N VAL A 220 12.47 2.13 4.85
CA VAL A 220 11.36 2.72 5.60
C VAL A 220 10.89 1.81 6.73
N VAL A 221 10.66 0.54 6.47
CA VAL A 221 10.21 -0.43 7.49
C VAL A 221 11.19 -0.48 8.66
N ASN A 222 12.50 -0.56 8.37
CA ASN A 222 13.51 -0.60 9.41
C ASN A 222 13.65 0.74 10.16
N SER A 223 13.50 1.88 9.49
CA SER A 223 13.57 3.20 10.15
C SER A 223 12.38 3.44 11.10
N VAL A 224 11.17 3.05 10.71
CA VAL A 224 9.97 3.15 11.54
C VAL A 224 9.98 2.15 12.68
N GLY A 225 10.48 0.93 12.42
CA GLY A 225 10.40 -0.21 13.31
C GLY A 225 9.00 -0.84 13.35
N VAL A 226 8.94 -2.12 13.69
CA VAL A 226 7.74 -2.94 13.53
C VAL A 226 7.27 -3.51 14.86
N ASN A 227 6.00 -3.33 15.21
CA ASN A 227 5.42 -4.00 16.37
C ASN A 227 5.16 -5.47 16.06
N ILE A 228 5.91 -6.36 16.71
CA ILE A 228 5.88 -7.80 16.48
C ILE A 228 4.49 -8.43 16.73
N ASN A 229 3.73 -7.86 17.65
CA ASN A 229 2.41 -8.37 18.01
C ASN A 229 1.33 -8.09 16.95
N THR A 230 1.49 -7.05 16.16
CA THR A 230 0.52 -6.67 15.12
C THR A 230 1.03 -6.91 13.70
N ALA A 231 2.34 -7.14 13.54
CA ALA A 231 2.98 -7.31 12.25
C ALA A 231 2.44 -8.50 11.46
N SER A 232 2.21 -8.27 10.17
CA SER A 232 1.94 -9.33 9.20
C SER A 232 3.25 -9.98 8.72
N PRO A 233 3.21 -11.22 8.18
CA PRO A 233 4.38 -11.83 7.55
C PRO A 233 4.97 -10.96 6.43
N SER A 234 4.13 -10.25 5.68
CA SER A 234 4.55 -9.33 4.61
C SER A 234 5.39 -8.17 5.13
N LEU A 235 5.05 -7.62 6.30
CA LEU A 235 5.82 -6.56 6.94
C LEU A 235 7.13 -7.09 7.54
N LEU A 236 7.08 -8.26 8.20
CA LEU A 236 8.26 -8.91 8.80
C LEU A 236 9.33 -9.29 7.76
N LYS A 237 8.94 -9.54 6.50
CA LYS A 237 9.86 -9.83 5.39
C LYS A 237 10.90 -8.73 5.18
N TYR A 238 10.55 -7.48 5.47
CA TYR A 238 11.44 -6.32 5.28
C TYR A 238 12.34 -6.02 6.48
N ILE A 239 12.17 -6.72 7.62
CA ILE A 239 13.07 -6.55 8.75
C ILE A 239 14.42 -7.19 8.45
N SER A 240 15.49 -6.40 8.58
CA SER A 240 16.85 -6.88 8.38
C SER A 240 17.15 -8.05 9.31
N GLY A 241 17.76 -9.09 8.76
CA GLY A 241 18.13 -10.31 9.50
C GLY A 241 17.05 -11.39 9.55
N LEU A 242 15.77 -11.09 9.24
CA LEU A 242 14.72 -12.10 9.17
C LEU A 242 14.67 -12.76 7.78
N ASN A 243 14.24 -14.02 7.75
CA ASN A 243 13.94 -14.79 6.52
C ASN A 243 12.63 -15.57 6.70
N SER A 244 12.16 -16.22 5.65
CA SER A 244 10.86 -16.92 5.67
C SER A 244 10.76 -17.98 6.79
N LYS A 245 11.85 -18.66 7.14
CA LYS A 245 11.86 -19.66 8.22
C LYS A 245 11.72 -19.00 9.60
N THR A 246 12.49 -17.93 9.84
CA THR A 246 12.44 -17.20 11.11
C THR A 246 11.11 -16.48 11.28
N ILE A 247 10.53 -15.92 10.21
CA ILE A 247 9.19 -15.33 10.23
C ILE A 247 8.13 -16.38 10.59
N ALA A 248 8.17 -17.56 9.98
CA ALA A 248 7.24 -18.65 10.32
C ALA A 248 7.36 -19.08 11.79
N SER A 249 8.59 -19.14 12.33
CA SER A 249 8.83 -19.43 13.74
C SER A 249 8.25 -18.36 14.67
N ILE A 250 8.41 -17.08 14.31
CA ILE A 250 7.84 -15.94 15.06
C ILE A 250 6.30 -16.02 15.08
N ILE A 251 5.68 -16.27 13.93
CA ILE A 251 4.20 -16.35 13.82
C ILE A 251 3.67 -17.52 14.65
N LYS A 252 4.28 -18.71 14.52
CA LYS A 252 3.91 -19.89 15.29
C LYS A 252 4.03 -19.66 16.80
N GLU A 253 5.10 -19.03 17.24
CA GLU A 253 5.29 -18.72 18.66
C GLU A 253 4.27 -17.68 19.14
N LYS A 254 3.99 -16.65 18.36
CA LYS A 254 2.94 -15.67 18.64
C LYS A 254 1.56 -16.31 18.82
N GLU A 255 1.21 -17.27 17.98
CA GLU A 255 -0.04 -18.04 18.11
C GLU A 255 -0.07 -18.85 19.41
N ARG A 256 1.08 -19.43 19.80
CA ARG A 256 1.21 -20.23 21.03
C ARG A 256 1.08 -19.41 22.32
N ILE A 257 1.75 -18.22 22.36
CA ILE A 257 1.80 -17.38 23.57
C ILE A 257 0.76 -16.25 23.55
N ASN A 258 0.02 -16.09 22.45
CA ASN A 258 -0.93 -15.03 22.15
C ASN A 258 -0.28 -13.65 21.96
N LYS A 259 0.72 -13.27 22.75
CA LYS A 259 1.38 -11.96 22.69
C LYS A 259 2.78 -12.02 23.27
N PHE A 260 3.75 -11.40 22.58
CA PHE A 260 5.08 -11.14 23.13
C PHE A 260 5.02 -9.98 24.13
N THR A 261 5.61 -10.14 25.28
CA THR A 261 5.71 -9.12 26.34
C THR A 261 7.09 -8.48 26.42
N SER A 262 8.12 -9.19 25.93
CA SER A 262 9.50 -8.72 25.88
C SER A 262 10.18 -9.14 24.59
N ARG A 263 11.02 -8.25 24.06
CA ARG A 263 11.89 -8.57 22.89
C ARG A 263 12.82 -9.75 23.17
N MET A 264 13.19 -9.99 24.42
CA MET A 264 14.04 -11.12 24.82
C MET A 264 13.40 -12.50 24.60
N GLU A 265 12.07 -12.57 24.50
CA GLU A 265 11.38 -13.83 24.18
C GLU A 265 11.72 -14.32 22.77
N LEU A 266 12.03 -13.40 21.84
CA LEU A 266 12.47 -13.73 20.49
C LEU A 266 13.82 -14.46 20.47
N LYS A 267 14.68 -14.25 21.47
CA LYS A 267 15.97 -14.95 21.60
C LYS A 267 15.80 -16.47 21.77
N LYS A 268 14.64 -16.92 22.25
CA LYS A 268 14.33 -18.34 22.42
C LYS A 268 14.06 -19.07 21.10
N ILE A 269 13.70 -18.32 20.06
CA ILE A 269 13.26 -18.86 18.76
C ILE A 269 14.14 -18.43 17.58
N LEU A 270 15.00 -17.43 17.79
CA LEU A 270 15.97 -16.94 16.81
C LEU A 270 17.38 -17.32 17.24
N SER A 271 18.28 -17.56 16.28
CA SER A 271 19.71 -17.67 16.58
C SER A 271 20.27 -16.33 17.04
N ASP A 272 21.35 -16.34 17.83
CA ASP A 272 21.98 -15.11 18.35
C ASP A 272 22.27 -14.10 17.23
N LYS A 273 22.82 -14.54 16.11
CA LYS A 273 23.11 -13.69 14.94
C LYS A 273 21.85 -13.03 14.36
N VAL A 274 20.77 -13.78 14.16
CA VAL A 274 19.50 -13.27 13.62
C VAL A 274 18.85 -12.32 14.63
N PHE A 275 18.88 -12.66 15.91
CA PHE A 275 18.37 -11.81 16.98
C PHE A 275 19.08 -10.46 17.00
N GLU A 276 20.42 -10.44 17.04
CA GLU A 276 21.22 -9.20 17.05
C GLU A 276 20.95 -8.31 15.82
N GLN A 277 20.80 -8.93 14.64
CA GLN A 277 20.53 -8.19 13.39
C GLN A 277 19.11 -7.60 13.31
N SER A 278 18.12 -8.24 13.93
CA SER A 278 16.71 -7.86 13.76
C SER A 278 16.12 -7.08 14.93
N ILE A 279 16.64 -7.27 16.15
CA ILE A 279 15.98 -6.81 17.37
C ILE A 279 15.86 -5.28 17.46
N GLY A 280 16.78 -4.53 16.85
CA GLY A 280 16.74 -3.07 16.80
C GLY A 280 15.55 -2.51 16.03
N PHE A 281 14.99 -3.29 15.12
CA PHE A 281 13.85 -2.92 14.26
C PHE A 281 12.50 -3.44 14.78
N ILE A 282 12.51 -4.22 15.87
CA ILE A 282 11.31 -4.82 16.46
C ILE A 282 10.89 -4.01 17.68
N ARG A 283 9.61 -3.69 17.75
CA ARG A 283 8.97 -2.98 18.85
C ARG A 283 7.89 -3.84 19.51
N ILE A 284 7.61 -3.53 20.77
CA ILE A 284 6.47 -4.06 21.53
C ILE A 284 5.86 -2.85 22.24
N ASN A 285 4.72 -2.36 21.73
CA ASN A 285 4.14 -1.08 22.19
C ASN A 285 3.65 -1.11 23.64
N ASP A 286 3.31 -2.31 24.16
CA ASP A 286 2.79 -2.50 25.52
C ASP A 286 3.80 -3.23 26.42
N ALA A 287 5.10 -3.16 26.11
CA ALA A 287 6.12 -3.78 26.96
C ALA A 287 6.24 -3.03 28.29
N VAL A 288 6.26 -3.78 29.37
CA VAL A 288 6.43 -3.23 30.73
C VAL A 288 7.88 -2.76 30.99
N ASN A 289 8.81 -3.25 30.17
CA ASN A 289 10.23 -2.84 30.19
C ASN A 289 10.75 -2.74 28.75
N ILE A 290 11.37 -1.63 28.44
CA ILE A 290 12.06 -1.34 27.16
C ILE A 290 13.42 -2.06 27.17
#